data_82c161028ee05259a5d784b8c4e1e332
#
_entry.id   82c161028ee05259a5d784b8c4e1e332
#
_cell.length_a   1.000
_cell.length_b   1.000
_cell.length_c   1.000
_cell.angle_alpha   90.00
_cell.angle_beta   90.00
_cell.angle_gamma   90.00
#
_symmetry.space_group_name_H-M   'P 1'
#
loop_
_entity.id
_entity.type
_entity.pdbx_description
1 polymer ?
#
loop_
_entity_poly.entity_id
_entity_poly.type
_entity_poly.pdbx_seq_one_letter_code
_entity_poly.pdbx_strand_id
1 'polypeptide(L)'
;MPVGTNGKATLLLSGGIDSPVAGYMIAKRGVIIDAVYFHAPPYTSDRAKQKVVDLAKLVADYSGPINLHVVNFTDIQLYIYEQCPHDELTIIMRRYMMKIAEDLGKSSGCQGLVTGESIGQVASQTMASLYCTNEVCTMPVFRPVIGFDKQEIIDISEKIGSYETSIQPFEDCCTIFVAKHPVTKPNLNVIKQHETNLDGVIAVSYTHLRAHETGRNL
;
A
#
# COMPACT_ATOMS: atom_id res chain seq x y z
N MET A 1 17.95 16.05 -5.28
CA MET A 1 17.25 17.35 -5.16
C MET A 1 16.97 17.59 -3.69
N PRO A 2 16.94 18.83 -3.19
CA PRO A 2 16.60 19.10 -1.79
C PRO A 2 15.20 18.55 -1.45
N VAL A 3 15.06 18.04 -0.23
CA VAL A 3 13.77 17.52 0.28
C VAL A 3 12.72 18.64 0.28
N GLY A 4 11.50 18.32 -0.16
CA GLY A 4 10.36 19.27 -0.20
C GLY A 4 10.27 20.13 -1.46
N THR A 5 11.24 20.07 -2.38
CA THR A 5 11.21 20.90 -3.60
C THR A 5 10.13 20.45 -4.61
N ASN A 6 9.65 19.21 -4.52
CA ASN A 6 8.69 18.62 -5.45
C ASN A 6 7.38 18.14 -4.77
N GLY A 7 6.97 18.84 -3.72
CA GLY A 7 5.72 18.54 -3.04
C GLY A 7 5.77 17.32 -2.14
N LYS A 8 4.62 16.71 -1.87
CA LYS A 8 4.42 15.64 -0.91
C LYS A 8 3.57 14.52 -1.49
N ALA A 9 3.90 13.26 -1.17
CA ALA A 9 3.17 12.09 -1.64
C ALA A 9 2.97 11.07 -0.52
N THR A 10 1.93 10.25 -0.65
CA THR A 10 1.61 9.15 0.27
C THR A 10 2.14 7.84 -0.30
N LEU A 11 3.05 7.20 0.41
CA LEU A 11 3.58 5.87 0.08
C LEU A 11 2.72 4.78 0.74
N LEU A 12 2.18 3.87 -0.06
CA LEU A 12 1.63 2.61 0.46
C LEU A 12 2.81 1.71 0.81
N LEU A 13 3.21 1.73 2.09
CA LEU A 13 4.37 1.00 2.59
C LEU A 13 3.96 -0.36 3.12
N SER A 14 4.63 -1.40 2.68
CA SER A 14 4.47 -2.78 3.15
C SER A 14 5.79 -3.31 3.71
N GLY A 15 5.78 -4.50 4.32
CA GLY A 15 6.98 -5.19 4.75
C GLY A 15 7.80 -5.84 3.63
N GLY A 16 7.36 -5.75 2.37
CA GLY A 16 8.06 -6.28 1.21
C GLY A 16 9.22 -5.42 0.71
N ILE A 17 9.96 -5.93 -0.28
CA ILE A 17 11.15 -5.28 -0.84
C ILE A 17 10.78 -4.06 -1.69
N ASP A 18 9.64 -4.12 -2.41
CA ASP A 18 9.34 -3.21 -3.52
C ASP A 18 8.92 -1.81 -3.04
N SER A 19 8.11 -1.72 -1.96
CA SER A 19 7.56 -0.44 -1.50
C SER A 19 8.60 0.51 -0.88
N PRO A 20 9.60 0.05 -0.08
CA PRO A 20 10.68 0.93 0.38
C PRO A 20 11.54 1.46 -0.78
N VAL A 21 11.81 0.63 -1.79
CA VAL A 21 12.53 1.03 -3.00
C VAL A 21 11.74 2.09 -3.76
N ALA A 22 10.43 1.91 -3.94
CA ALA A 22 9.57 2.91 -4.58
C ALA A 22 9.59 4.24 -3.80
N GLY A 23 9.50 4.19 -2.47
CA GLY A 23 9.62 5.36 -1.59
C GLY A 23 10.94 6.11 -1.78
N TYR A 24 12.06 5.39 -1.75
CA TYR A 24 13.39 5.96 -2.02
C TYR A 24 13.47 6.62 -3.40
N MET A 25 12.95 5.95 -4.45
CA MET A 25 13.04 6.47 -5.82
C MET A 25 12.29 7.80 -6.00
N ILE A 26 11.20 8.01 -5.28
CA ILE A 26 10.45 9.27 -5.28
C ILE A 26 11.12 10.30 -4.35
N ALA A 27 11.56 9.89 -3.15
CA ALA A 27 12.22 10.76 -2.18
C ALA A 27 13.48 11.44 -2.75
N LYS A 28 14.33 10.67 -3.46
CA LYS A 28 15.55 11.22 -4.13
C LYS A 28 15.25 12.31 -5.18
N ARG A 29 13.99 12.44 -5.61
CA ARG A 29 13.52 13.52 -6.51
C ARG A 29 13.04 14.75 -5.74
N GLY A 30 13.24 14.81 -4.41
CA GLY A 30 12.88 15.92 -3.56
C GLY A 30 11.42 15.94 -3.10
N VAL A 31 10.71 14.81 -3.17
CA VAL A 31 9.35 14.65 -2.68
C VAL A 31 9.39 14.27 -1.20
N ILE A 32 8.61 14.95 -0.36
CA ILE A 32 8.36 14.53 1.02
C ILE A 32 7.43 13.31 0.99
N ILE A 33 7.71 12.32 1.83
CA ILE A 33 6.92 11.09 1.92
C ILE A 33 6.16 11.07 3.24
N ASP A 34 4.84 10.90 3.18
CA ASP A 34 4.06 10.27 4.26
C ASP A 34 3.84 8.81 3.89
N ALA A 35 3.68 7.93 4.86
CA ALA A 35 3.48 6.51 4.61
C ALA A 35 2.19 6.01 5.24
N VAL A 36 1.54 5.05 4.57
CA VAL A 36 0.38 4.33 5.07
C VAL A 36 0.70 2.84 5.10
N TYR A 37 0.52 2.21 6.25
CA TYR A 37 0.65 0.78 6.45
C TYR A 37 -0.69 0.18 6.90
N PHE A 38 -1.11 -0.89 6.24
CA PHE A 38 -2.31 -1.64 6.57
C PHE A 38 -1.95 -2.82 7.47
N HIS A 39 -2.42 -2.77 8.71
CA HIS A 39 -2.19 -3.78 9.73
C HIS A 39 -3.48 -4.52 10.03
N ALA A 40 -3.44 -5.84 10.16
CA ALA A 40 -4.62 -6.68 10.38
C ALA A 40 -4.47 -7.62 11.58
N PRO A 41 -4.43 -7.10 12.83
CA PRO A 41 -4.37 -7.95 14.01
C PRO A 41 -5.69 -8.74 14.18
N PRO A 42 -5.67 -9.99 14.68
CA PRO A 42 -4.51 -10.76 15.13
C PRO A 42 -3.74 -11.49 14.01
N TYR A 43 -4.16 -11.35 12.75
CA TYR A 43 -3.59 -12.08 11.61
C TYR A 43 -2.19 -11.61 11.24
N THR A 44 -1.88 -10.32 11.40
CA THR A 44 -0.52 -9.79 11.30
C THR A 44 0.04 -9.51 12.69
N SER A 45 1.31 -9.88 12.90
CA SER A 45 1.98 -9.74 14.20
C SER A 45 2.49 -8.31 14.45
N ASP A 46 2.74 -7.98 15.72
CA ASP A 46 3.43 -6.73 16.07
C ASP A 46 4.86 -6.66 15.50
N ARG A 47 5.49 -7.82 15.24
CA ARG A 47 6.79 -7.90 14.56
C ARG A 47 6.68 -7.46 13.10
N ALA A 48 5.59 -7.81 12.40
CA ALA A 48 5.32 -7.30 11.04
C ALA A 48 5.17 -5.78 11.04
N LYS A 49 4.44 -5.22 12.03
CA LYS A 49 4.33 -3.78 12.20
C LYS A 49 5.69 -3.12 12.51
N GLN A 50 6.50 -3.70 13.41
CA GLN A 50 7.82 -3.18 13.72
C GLN A 50 8.74 -3.18 12.50
N LYS A 51 8.71 -4.25 11.70
CA LYS A 51 9.42 -4.34 10.42
C LYS A 51 9.11 -3.15 9.49
N VAL A 52 7.83 -2.79 9.36
CA VAL A 52 7.41 -1.64 8.54
C VAL A 52 7.87 -0.31 9.14
N VAL A 53 7.84 -0.17 10.46
CA VAL A 53 8.41 1.02 11.15
C VAL A 53 9.90 1.16 10.84
N ASP A 54 10.65 0.07 10.84
CA ASP A 54 12.09 0.11 10.55
C ASP A 54 12.36 0.42 9.08
N LEU A 55 11.55 -0.11 8.16
CA LEU A 55 11.60 0.26 6.74
C LEU A 55 11.25 1.74 6.50
N ALA A 56 10.27 2.28 7.23
CA ALA A 56 9.91 3.69 7.15
C ALA A 56 11.09 4.60 7.59
N LYS A 57 11.83 4.21 8.63
CA LYS A 57 13.03 4.93 9.07
C LYS A 57 14.11 4.96 7.99
N LEU A 58 14.35 3.82 7.32
CA LEU A 58 15.31 3.75 6.21
C LEU A 58 14.91 4.66 5.04
N VAL A 59 13.61 4.77 4.72
CA VAL A 59 13.15 5.71 3.70
C VAL A 59 13.27 7.16 4.19
N ALA A 60 13.08 7.41 5.48
CA ALA A 60 13.20 8.75 6.09
C ALA A 60 14.61 9.34 5.96
N ASP A 61 15.67 8.52 5.88
CA ASP A 61 17.03 8.98 5.62
C ASP A 61 17.14 9.74 4.28
N TYR A 62 16.23 9.50 3.35
CA TYR A 62 16.21 10.13 2.02
C TYR A 62 15.11 11.18 1.85
N SER A 63 13.97 11.05 2.55
CA SER A 63 12.80 11.94 2.43
C SER A 63 12.69 13.00 3.52
N GLY A 64 13.52 12.89 4.57
CA GLY A 64 13.29 13.57 5.83
C GLY A 64 12.20 12.86 6.65
N PRO A 65 11.71 13.48 7.75
CA PRO A 65 10.74 12.86 8.66
C PRO A 65 9.49 12.35 7.93
N ILE A 66 9.07 11.12 8.27
CA ILE A 66 7.88 10.46 7.71
C ILE A 66 6.78 10.37 8.78
N ASN A 67 5.58 10.81 8.44
CA ASN A 67 4.39 10.45 9.20
C ASN A 67 3.91 9.07 8.74
N LEU A 68 4.01 8.07 9.62
CA LEU A 68 3.52 6.72 9.35
C LEU A 68 2.10 6.54 9.91
N HIS A 69 1.11 6.45 9.03
CA HIS A 69 -0.26 6.12 9.36
C HIS A 69 -0.42 4.60 9.42
N VAL A 70 -0.74 4.06 10.59
CA VAL A 70 -1.03 2.64 10.75
C VAL A 70 -2.53 2.44 10.78
N VAL A 71 -3.08 1.85 9.73
CA VAL A 71 -4.51 1.60 9.54
C VAL A 71 -4.84 0.19 10.00
N ASN A 72 -5.77 0.04 10.96
CA ASN A 72 -6.31 -1.28 11.29
C ASN A 72 -7.28 -1.70 10.17
N PHE A 73 -6.89 -2.70 9.40
CA PHE A 73 -7.64 -3.14 8.22
C PHE A 73 -8.43 -4.44 8.46
N THR A 74 -8.41 -4.99 9.68
CA THR A 74 -8.99 -6.30 10.01
C THR A 74 -10.47 -6.39 9.66
N ASP A 75 -11.29 -5.47 10.18
CA ASP A 75 -12.74 -5.53 10.00
C ASP A 75 -13.14 -5.36 8.54
N ILE A 76 -12.46 -4.44 7.83
CA ILE A 76 -12.68 -4.23 6.39
C ILE A 76 -12.31 -5.49 5.61
N GLN A 77 -11.18 -6.11 5.93
CA GLN A 77 -10.69 -7.30 5.25
C GLN A 77 -11.61 -8.51 5.47
N LEU A 78 -12.09 -8.74 6.70
CA LEU A 78 -13.02 -9.80 7.01
C LEU A 78 -14.35 -9.58 6.30
N TYR A 79 -14.86 -8.37 6.27
CA TYR A 79 -16.12 -8.05 5.61
C TYR A 79 -16.03 -8.26 4.09
N ILE A 80 -14.92 -7.84 3.46
CA ILE A 80 -14.67 -8.13 2.04
C ILE A 80 -14.63 -9.65 1.81
N TYR A 81 -13.97 -10.41 2.70
CA TYR A 81 -13.87 -11.85 2.61
C TYR A 81 -15.23 -12.55 2.68
N GLU A 82 -16.16 -12.05 3.51
CA GLU A 82 -17.49 -12.61 3.68
C GLU A 82 -18.48 -12.26 2.55
N GLN A 83 -18.30 -11.08 1.93
CA GLN A 83 -19.30 -10.53 1.00
C GLN A 83 -18.90 -10.61 -0.47
N CYS A 84 -17.64 -10.87 -0.79
CA CYS A 84 -17.12 -10.81 -2.16
C CYS A 84 -16.60 -12.16 -2.65
N PRO A 85 -16.59 -12.39 -3.97
CA PRO A 85 -15.95 -13.57 -4.56
C PRO A 85 -14.48 -13.68 -4.17
N HIS A 86 -14.06 -14.88 -3.75
CA HIS A 86 -12.72 -15.08 -3.18
C HIS A 86 -11.59 -14.88 -4.19
N ASP A 87 -11.82 -15.13 -5.46
CA ASP A 87 -10.83 -14.90 -6.53
C ASP A 87 -10.58 -13.42 -6.83
N GLU A 88 -11.51 -12.53 -6.42
CA GLU A 88 -11.41 -11.08 -6.58
C GLU A 88 -10.92 -10.34 -5.31
N LEU A 89 -10.80 -11.02 -4.17
CA LEU A 89 -10.50 -10.41 -2.86
C LEU A 89 -9.30 -9.47 -2.89
N THR A 90 -8.20 -9.90 -3.49
CA THR A 90 -6.98 -9.10 -3.54
C THR A 90 -7.19 -7.78 -4.29
N ILE A 91 -7.96 -7.81 -5.39
CA ILE A 91 -8.25 -6.61 -6.18
C ILE A 91 -9.14 -5.66 -5.38
N ILE A 92 -10.22 -6.17 -4.78
CA ILE A 92 -11.17 -5.37 -3.99
C ILE A 92 -10.46 -4.77 -2.77
N MET A 93 -9.70 -5.57 -1.99
CA MET A 93 -8.92 -5.06 -0.86
C MET A 93 -7.97 -3.93 -1.29
N ARG A 94 -7.24 -4.09 -2.40
CA ARG A 94 -6.33 -3.07 -2.90
C ARG A 94 -7.05 -1.79 -3.32
N ARG A 95 -8.24 -1.88 -3.89
CA ARG A 95 -9.07 -0.70 -4.21
C ARG A 95 -9.41 0.10 -2.95
N TYR A 96 -9.83 -0.58 -1.86
CA TYR A 96 -10.07 0.08 -0.58
C TYR A 96 -8.79 0.65 0.04
N MET A 97 -7.67 -0.08 -0.02
CA MET A 97 -6.37 0.44 0.44
C MET A 97 -5.96 1.71 -0.30
N MET A 98 -6.11 1.75 -1.62
CA MET A 98 -5.80 2.93 -2.44
C MET A 98 -6.69 4.12 -2.08
N LYS A 99 -8.00 3.90 -1.91
CA LYS A 99 -8.97 4.93 -1.51
C LYS A 99 -8.65 5.50 -0.14
N ILE A 100 -8.39 4.64 0.86
CA ILE A 100 -8.00 5.04 2.22
C ILE A 100 -6.69 5.83 2.20
N ALA A 101 -5.69 5.35 1.47
CA ALA A 101 -4.40 6.03 1.35
C ALA A 101 -4.54 7.41 0.68
N GLU A 102 -5.41 7.54 -0.31
CA GLU A 102 -5.70 8.82 -0.96
C GLU A 102 -6.36 9.81 0.01
N ASP A 103 -7.36 9.38 0.79
CA ASP A 103 -8.05 10.25 1.73
C ASP A 103 -7.14 10.70 2.88
N LEU A 104 -6.29 9.81 3.41
CA LEU A 104 -5.26 10.15 4.37
C LEU A 104 -4.24 11.12 3.76
N GLY A 105 -3.81 10.87 2.54
CA GLY A 105 -2.91 11.74 1.82
C GLY A 105 -3.49 13.14 1.60
N LYS A 106 -4.75 13.24 1.19
CA LYS A 106 -5.46 14.52 1.05
C LYS A 106 -5.50 15.30 2.35
N SER A 107 -5.81 14.64 3.48
CA SER A 107 -5.84 15.27 4.80
C SER A 107 -4.46 15.77 5.25
N SER A 108 -3.40 15.14 4.79
CA SER A 108 -2.00 15.47 5.08
C SER A 108 -1.36 16.42 4.06
N GLY A 109 -2.11 16.89 3.06
CA GLY A 109 -1.63 17.79 2.01
C GLY A 109 -0.76 17.10 0.94
N CYS A 110 -0.85 15.78 0.79
CA CYS A 110 -0.19 15.04 -0.28
C CYS A 110 -0.89 15.29 -1.63
N GLN A 111 -0.13 15.19 -2.72
CA GLN A 111 -0.58 15.49 -4.09
C GLN A 111 -0.54 14.24 -5.00
N GLY A 112 -0.15 13.10 -4.47
CA GLY A 112 -0.08 11.85 -5.22
C GLY A 112 0.13 10.65 -4.31
N LEU A 113 -0.12 9.46 -4.86
CA LEU A 113 0.17 8.18 -4.22
C LEU A 113 1.42 7.55 -4.82
N VAL A 114 2.14 6.77 -4.02
CA VAL A 114 3.30 5.98 -4.46
C VAL A 114 3.07 4.54 -4.08
N THR A 115 3.27 3.62 -5.02
CA THR A 115 3.17 2.17 -4.79
C THR A 115 4.41 1.45 -5.32
N GLY A 116 4.74 0.29 -4.72
CA GLY A 116 5.82 -0.60 -5.14
C GLY A 116 5.36 -1.66 -6.15
N GLU A 117 4.38 -1.38 -6.99
CA GLU A 117 3.87 -2.33 -7.98
C GLU A 117 4.82 -2.48 -9.17
N SER A 118 5.05 -3.75 -9.59
CA SER A 118 5.77 -4.12 -10.81
C SER A 118 4.89 -5.02 -11.67
N ILE A 119 4.82 -4.76 -12.98
CA ILE A 119 3.93 -5.50 -13.90
C ILE A 119 4.35 -6.98 -13.96
N GLY A 120 3.34 -7.85 -13.74
CA GLY A 120 3.51 -9.30 -13.92
C GLY A 120 4.24 -10.01 -12.78
N GLN A 121 4.66 -9.32 -11.73
CA GLN A 121 5.34 -9.94 -10.60
C GLN A 121 4.42 -10.87 -9.81
N VAL A 122 3.15 -10.50 -9.63
CA VAL A 122 2.11 -11.31 -8.99
C VAL A 122 0.77 -11.14 -9.72
N ALA A 123 -0.18 -12.04 -9.47
CA ALA A 123 -1.49 -12.06 -10.13
C ALA A 123 -2.27 -10.73 -10.02
N SER A 124 -2.12 -10.02 -8.92
CA SER A 124 -2.76 -8.71 -8.70
C SER A 124 -2.05 -7.52 -9.37
N GLN A 125 -0.94 -7.76 -10.07
CA GLN A 125 -0.14 -6.72 -10.74
C GLN A 125 -0.12 -6.89 -12.27
N THR A 126 -1.18 -7.47 -12.84
CA THR A 126 -1.41 -7.44 -14.29
C THR A 126 -1.91 -6.07 -14.73
N MET A 127 -1.82 -5.73 -16.01
CA MET A 127 -2.35 -4.47 -16.53
C MET A 127 -3.83 -4.28 -16.21
N ALA A 128 -4.65 -5.34 -16.32
CA ALA A 128 -6.07 -5.30 -15.99
C ALA A 128 -6.30 -5.07 -14.48
N SER A 129 -5.50 -5.71 -13.63
CA SER A 129 -5.57 -5.53 -12.18
C SER A 129 -5.19 -4.10 -11.78
N LEU A 130 -4.09 -3.58 -12.35
CA LEU A 130 -3.64 -2.21 -12.09
C LEU A 130 -4.66 -1.16 -12.59
N TYR A 131 -5.32 -1.41 -13.73
CA TYR A 131 -6.41 -0.57 -14.21
C TYR A 131 -7.57 -0.53 -13.21
N CYS A 132 -8.00 -1.69 -12.71
CA CYS A 132 -9.07 -1.77 -11.71
C CYS A 132 -8.69 -1.06 -10.39
N THR A 133 -7.47 -1.25 -9.88
CA THR A 133 -7.04 -0.64 -8.63
C THR A 133 -6.80 0.86 -8.75
N ASN A 134 -6.40 1.35 -9.93
CA ASN A 134 -6.17 2.77 -10.16
C ASN A 134 -7.46 3.58 -10.28
N GLU A 135 -8.55 2.97 -10.73
CA GLU A 135 -9.81 3.67 -11.03
C GLU A 135 -10.43 4.39 -9.83
N VAL A 136 -10.20 3.90 -8.61
CA VAL A 136 -10.70 4.54 -7.38
C VAL A 136 -9.94 5.80 -6.98
N CYS A 137 -8.78 6.06 -7.61
CA CYS A 137 -7.92 7.19 -7.27
C CYS A 137 -8.23 8.40 -8.15
N THR A 138 -8.29 9.57 -7.53
CA THR A 138 -8.37 10.87 -8.20
C THR A 138 -7.01 11.57 -8.25
N MET A 139 -6.08 11.20 -7.37
CA MET A 139 -4.69 11.65 -7.37
C MET A 139 -3.85 10.84 -8.38
N PRO A 140 -2.77 11.42 -8.92
CA PRO A 140 -1.75 10.66 -9.65
C PRO A 140 -1.19 9.51 -8.81
N VAL A 141 -1.04 8.32 -9.41
CA VAL A 141 -0.42 7.15 -8.78
C VAL A 141 0.92 6.89 -9.43
N PHE A 142 1.99 7.13 -8.68
CA PHE A 142 3.36 6.89 -9.12
C PHE A 142 3.79 5.46 -8.80
N ARG A 143 4.31 4.77 -9.80
CA ARG A 143 4.80 3.39 -9.72
C ARG A 143 6.26 3.33 -10.18
N PRO A 144 7.22 3.77 -9.34
CA PRO A 144 8.61 3.93 -9.78
C PRO A 144 9.28 2.66 -10.27
N VAL A 145 8.84 1.49 -9.77
CA VAL A 145 9.40 0.18 -10.10
C VAL A 145 8.55 -0.63 -11.09
N ILE A 146 7.59 0.01 -11.77
CA ILE A 146 6.58 -0.67 -12.59
C ILE A 146 7.15 -1.57 -13.69
N GLY A 147 8.27 -1.20 -14.28
CA GLY A 147 8.95 -1.94 -15.34
C GLY A 147 10.19 -2.70 -14.89
N PHE A 148 10.49 -2.72 -13.60
CA PHE A 148 11.67 -3.38 -13.05
C PHE A 148 11.40 -4.87 -12.85
N ASP A 149 12.41 -5.69 -13.11
CA ASP A 149 12.40 -7.08 -12.69
C ASP A 149 12.77 -7.20 -11.20
N LYS A 150 12.68 -8.43 -10.68
CA LYS A 150 12.91 -8.66 -9.23
C LYS A 150 14.35 -8.37 -8.83
N GLN A 151 15.33 -8.66 -9.71
CA GLN A 151 16.75 -8.44 -9.41
C GLN A 151 17.08 -6.96 -9.36
N GLU A 152 16.57 -6.16 -10.29
CA GLU A 152 16.76 -4.71 -10.30
C GLU A 152 16.23 -4.06 -9.01
N ILE A 153 15.10 -4.54 -8.48
CA ILE A 153 14.54 -4.04 -7.22
C ILE A 153 15.42 -4.47 -6.03
N ILE A 154 15.89 -5.72 -6.03
CA ILE A 154 16.79 -6.24 -4.98
C ILE A 154 18.08 -5.42 -4.93
N ASP A 155 18.72 -5.16 -6.06
CA ASP A 155 19.97 -4.40 -6.14
C ASP A 155 19.83 -2.98 -5.53
N ILE A 156 18.67 -2.35 -5.76
CA ILE A 156 18.38 -1.04 -5.14
C ILE A 156 18.11 -1.20 -3.65
N SER A 157 17.38 -2.24 -3.24
CA SER A 157 17.04 -2.53 -1.85
C SER A 157 18.31 -2.77 -1.00
N GLU A 158 19.28 -3.52 -1.54
CA GLU A 158 20.60 -3.69 -0.92
C GLU A 158 21.34 -2.37 -0.80
N LYS A 159 21.37 -1.58 -1.88
CA LYS A 159 22.03 -0.27 -1.90
C LYS A 159 21.50 0.70 -0.84
N ILE A 160 20.20 0.69 -0.55
CA ILE A 160 19.58 1.56 0.46
C ILE A 160 19.51 0.91 1.85
N GLY A 161 20.04 -0.31 2.00
CA GLY A 161 20.06 -1.04 3.27
C GLY A 161 18.71 -1.60 3.74
N SER A 162 17.68 -1.64 2.87
CA SER A 162 16.34 -2.13 3.23
C SER A 162 16.17 -3.63 3.04
N TYR A 163 17.06 -4.30 2.30
CA TYR A 163 16.91 -5.69 1.91
C TYR A 163 16.77 -6.64 3.11
N GLU A 164 17.75 -6.61 4.04
CA GLU A 164 17.78 -7.50 5.20
C GLU A 164 16.55 -7.35 6.10
N THR A 165 16.02 -6.13 6.22
CA THR A 165 14.77 -5.89 6.94
C THR A 165 13.59 -6.44 6.17
N SER A 166 13.55 -6.23 4.86
CA SER A 166 12.43 -6.62 3.99
C SER A 166 12.24 -8.13 3.87
N ILE A 167 13.32 -8.93 3.93
CA ILE A 167 13.25 -10.41 3.82
C ILE A 167 12.89 -11.13 5.13
N GLN A 168 12.74 -10.41 6.23
CA GLN A 168 12.32 -11.02 7.49
C GLN A 168 10.94 -11.71 7.32
N PRO A 169 10.73 -12.90 7.91
CA PRO A 169 9.58 -13.77 7.67
C PRO A 169 8.32 -13.32 8.43
N PHE A 170 7.94 -12.04 8.28
CA PHE A 170 6.72 -11.48 8.85
C PHE A 170 5.79 -11.09 7.72
N GLU A 171 4.59 -11.67 7.72
CA GLU A 171 3.61 -11.52 6.64
C GLU A 171 2.85 -10.20 6.71
N ASP A 172 2.53 -9.65 5.54
CA ASP A 172 1.66 -8.50 5.37
C ASP A 172 0.17 -8.90 5.31
N CYS A 173 -0.73 -7.96 5.56
CA CYS A 173 -2.17 -8.20 5.54
C CYS A 173 -2.68 -8.75 4.19
N CYS A 174 -2.06 -8.39 3.08
CA CYS A 174 -2.45 -8.85 1.74
C CYS A 174 -2.24 -10.35 1.50
N THR A 175 -1.43 -11.04 2.31
CA THR A 175 -1.12 -12.47 2.13
C THR A 175 -2.08 -13.39 2.90
N ILE A 176 -2.88 -12.85 3.80
CA ILE A 176 -3.70 -13.65 4.74
C ILE A 176 -4.86 -14.37 4.04
N PHE A 177 -5.52 -13.69 3.10
CA PHE A 177 -6.71 -14.19 2.40
C PHE A 177 -6.47 -14.29 0.89
N VAL A 178 -5.35 -14.89 0.50
CA VAL A 178 -5.04 -15.11 -0.91
C VAL A 178 -5.86 -16.26 -1.46
N ALA A 179 -6.59 -16.02 -2.54
CA ALA A 179 -7.30 -17.09 -3.25
C ALA A 179 -6.33 -18.10 -3.86
N LYS A 180 -6.73 -19.37 -3.93
CA LYS A 180 -5.96 -20.41 -4.64
C LYS A 180 -5.78 -20.07 -6.13
N HIS A 181 -6.78 -19.42 -6.73
CA HIS A 181 -6.81 -19.01 -8.13
C HIS A 181 -7.27 -17.55 -8.23
N PRO A 182 -6.37 -16.57 -7.95
CA PRO A 182 -6.74 -15.15 -8.04
C PRO A 182 -7.00 -14.75 -9.49
N VAL A 183 -7.99 -13.88 -9.69
CA VAL A 183 -8.29 -13.34 -11.02
C VAL A 183 -7.11 -12.50 -11.55
N THR A 184 -6.65 -12.81 -12.77
CA THR A 184 -5.55 -12.09 -13.43
C THR A 184 -6.04 -11.10 -14.49
N LYS A 185 -7.31 -11.21 -14.89
CA LYS A 185 -7.98 -10.32 -15.86
C LYS A 185 -9.33 -9.86 -15.30
N PRO A 186 -9.34 -9.09 -14.20
CA PRO A 186 -10.58 -8.60 -13.60
C PRO A 186 -11.31 -7.68 -14.58
N ASN A 187 -12.65 -7.76 -14.56
CA ASN A 187 -13.52 -6.82 -15.24
C ASN A 187 -13.96 -5.72 -14.28
N LEU A 188 -13.62 -4.47 -14.57
CA LEU A 188 -13.91 -3.34 -13.68
C LEU A 188 -15.39 -3.22 -13.31
N ASN A 189 -16.30 -3.43 -14.26
CA ASN A 189 -17.74 -3.31 -13.98
C ASN A 189 -18.24 -4.41 -13.04
N VAL A 190 -17.70 -5.61 -13.16
CA VAL A 190 -18.01 -6.74 -12.27
C VAL A 190 -17.47 -6.46 -10.86
N ILE A 191 -16.22 -6.01 -10.76
CA ILE A 191 -15.61 -5.60 -9.47
C ILE A 191 -16.47 -4.53 -8.79
N LYS A 192 -16.86 -3.48 -9.52
CA LYS A 192 -17.71 -2.40 -8.97
C LYS A 192 -19.08 -2.91 -8.54
N GLN A 193 -19.67 -3.87 -9.24
CA GLN A 193 -20.92 -4.48 -8.85
C GLN A 193 -20.80 -5.25 -7.52
N HIS A 194 -19.71 -6.01 -7.34
CA HIS A 194 -19.47 -6.72 -6.08
C HIS A 194 -19.17 -5.77 -4.93
N GLU A 195 -18.53 -4.62 -5.19
CA GLU A 195 -18.29 -3.59 -4.18
C GLU A 195 -19.58 -2.93 -3.66
N THR A 196 -20.68 -2.89 -4.42
CA THR A 196 -21.95 -2.29 -3.95
C THR A 196 -22.49 -2.97 -2.70
N ASN A 197 -22.14 -4.22 -2.45
CA ASN A 197 -22.50 -4.95 -1.24
C ASN A 197 -21.75 -4.44 0.01
N LEU A 198 -20.69 -3.63 -0.17
CA LEU A 198 -19.79 -3.19 0.89
C LEU A 198 -20.02 -1.74 1.34
N ASP A 199 -20.70 -0.91 0.54
CA ASP A 199 -20.74 0.55 0.69
C ASP A 199 -21.30 1.04 2.04
N GLY A 200 -22.23 0.31 2.66
CA GLY A 200 -22.83 0.72 3.94
C GLY A 200 -21.95 0.48 5.16
N VAL A 201 -21.18 -0.62 5.18
CA VAL A 201 -20.44 -1.07 6.37
C VAL A 201 -19.03 -0.51 6.38
N ILE A 202 -18.38 -0.44 5.22
CA ILE A 202 -17.02 0.11 5.14
C ILE A 202 -17.02 1.61 5.42
N ALA A 203 -18.07 2.36 5.06
CA ALA A 203 -18.20 3.76 5.41
C ALA A 203 -18.21 4.00 6.94
N VAL A 204 -18.82 3.11 7.72
CA VAL A 204 -18.85 3.17 9.19
C VAL A 204 -17.48 2.82 9.77
N SER A 205 -16.85 1.75 9.31
CA SER A 205 -15.50 1.34 9.74
C SER A 205 -14.47 2.41 9.41
N TYR A 206 -14.63 3.10 8.27
CA TYR A 206 -13.78 4.19 7.84
C TYR A 206 -13.87 5.43 8.74
N THR A 207 -15.05 5.75 9.24
CA THR A 207 -15.25 6.86 10.19
C THR A 207 -14.57 6.55 11.53
N HIS A 208 -14.58 5.28 11.98
CA HIS A 208 -13.87 4.84 13.16
C HIS A 208 -12.34 4.85 12.98
N LEU A 209 -11.82 4.52 11.79
CA LEU A 209 -10.37 4.57 11.49
C LEU A 209 -9.80 5.98 11.65
N ARG A 210 -10.51 7.02 11.22
CA ARG A 210 -10.11 8.43 11.41
C ARG A 210 -9.98 8.83 12.89
N ALA A 211 -10.73 8.19 13.79
CA ALA A 211 -10.69 8.47 15.23
C ALA A 211 -9.53 7.79 15.96
N HIS A 212 -8.89 6.78 15.36
CA HIS A 212 -7.83 5.97 15.96
C HIS A 212 -6.45 6.11 15.28
N GLU A 213 -6.27 7.10 14.40
CA GLU A 213 -4.99 7.37 13.77
C GLU A 213 -3.95 7.82 14.83
N THR A 214 -3.06 6.92 15.20
CA THR A 214 -1.85 7.27 15.96
C THR A 214 -0.75 7.60 14.97
N GLY A 215 -0.69 8.87 14.55
CA GLY A 215 0.47 9.39 13.82
C GLY A 215 1.72 9.27 14.69
N ARG A 216 2.72 8.51 14.24
CA ARG A 216 4.06 8.56 14.81
C ARG A 216 4.95 9.33 13.84
N ASN A 217 5.49 10.46 14.28
CA ASN A 217 6.60 11.11 13.61
C ASN A 217 7.84 10.22 13.81
N LEU A 218 8.42 9.72 12.73
CA LEU A 218 9.63 8.92 12.69
C LEU A 218 10.80 9.74 12.17
#